data_e6f34708a25c164d6e10c4495a2f76c0
#
_entry.id   e6f34708a25c164d6e10c4495a2f76c0
#
_cell.length_a   1.000
_cell.length_b   1.000
_cell.length_c   1.000
_cell.angle_alpha   90.00
_cell.angle_beta   90.00
_cell.angle_gamma   90.00
#
_symmetry.space_group_name_H-M   'P 1'
#
loop_
_entity.id
_entity.type
_entity.pdbx_description
1 polymer ?
#
loop_
_entity_poly.entity_id
_entity_poly.type
_entity_poly.pdbx_seq_one_letter_code
_entity_poly.pdbx_strand_id
1 'polypeptide(L)'
;VRKVSDSKKYYYLKLKEDFFESDEMILLESLPDGYLYSNILMKLYVRSLRNEGKLMVNDKIPYNAQMIATVTRHQVGTVEKALSIFQELKLIEVLDNGAIYMSDIQNFIGKSSTEADRKREYRSRIEAEKTALLGQMSEQMSGQKTGQMSDNSPPENRDKRLENRS
;
A
#
# COMPACT_ATOMS: atom_id res chain seq x y z
N VAL A 1 14.47 -10.52 -44.34
CA VAL A 1 13.65 -10.95 -43.19
C VAL A 1 14.35 -10.46 -41.94
N ARG A 2 13.85 -9.36 -41.37
CA ARG A 2 14.35 -8.85 -40.08
C ARG A 2 13.93 -9.82 -38.98
N LYS A 3 14.86 -10.54 -38.35
CA LYS A 3 14.65 -11.22 -37.10
C LYS A 3 14.26 -10.13 -36.06
N VAL A 4 12.99 -10.06 -35.73
CA VAL A 4 12.56 -9.40 -34.50
C VAL A 4 13.10 -10.26 -33.39
N SER A 5 14.20 -9.84 -32.76
CA SER A 5 14.66 -10.45 -31.54
C SER A 5 13.62 -10.12 -30.49
N ASP A 6 12.79 -11.10 -30.18
CA ASP A 6 11.88 -11.07 -29.05
C ASP A 6 12.76 -11.02 -27.79
N SER A 7 13.10 -9.79 -27.38
CA SER A 7 13.88 -9.59 -26.16
C SER A 7 12.98 -9.86 -24.97
N LYS A 8 12.80 -11.14 -24.65
CA LYS A 8 12.12 -11.59 -23.45
C LYS A 8 12.80 -10.93 -22.24
N LYS A 9 12.13 -9.95 -21.66
CA LYS A 9 12.61 -9.27 -20.48
C LYS A 9 12.39 -10.18 -19.27
N TYR A 10 13.49 -10.65 -18.69
CA TYR A 10 13.45 -11.47 -17.49
C TYR A 10 13.53 -10.57 -16.26
N TYR A 11 12.69 -10.88 -15.28
CA TYR A 11 12.71 -10.26 -13.96
C TYR A 11 13.22 -11.28 -12.96
N TYR A 12 14.20 -10.90 -12.17
CA TYR A 12 14.79 -11.77 -11.18
C TYR A 12 15.08 -11.01 -9.88
N LEU A 13 15.03 -11.75 -8.78
CA LEU A 13 15.33 -11.26 -7.46
C LEU A 13 16.78 -11.58 -7.12
N LYS A 14 17.57 -10.58 -6.75
CA LYS A 14 18.91 -10.76 -6.20
C LYS A 14 18.82 -10.76 -4.69
N LEU A 15 19.14 -11.87 -4.05
CA LEU A 15 19.27 -11.95 -2.61
C LEU A 15 20.73 -11.88 -2.20
N LYS A 16 21.02 -11.08 -1.18
CA LYS A 16 22.32 -11.13 -0.51
C LYS A 16 22.38 -12.41 0.33
N GLU A 17 23.60 -12.92 0.57
CA GLU A 17 23.82 -14.14 1.36
C GLU A 17 23.29 -14.03 2.80
N ASP A 18 23.23 -12.79 3.32
CA ASP A 18 22.79 -12.48 4.69
C ASP A 18 21.31 -12.07 4.77
N PHE A 19 20.52 -12.28 3.71
CA PHE A 19 19.12 -11.88 3.65
C PHE A 19 18.30 -12.40 4.85
N PHE A 20 18.47 -13.64 5.21
CA PHE A 20 17.75 -14.27 6.33
C PHE A 20 18.38 -13.96 7.71
N GLU A 21 19.53 -13.30 7.73
CA GLU A 21 20.21 -12.88 8.95
C GLU A 21 19.84 -11.45 9.40
N SER A 22 18.99 -10.77 8.63
CA SER A 22 18.46 -9.47 9.04
C SER A 22 17.57 -9.59 10.29
N ASP A 23 17.56 -8.56 11.11
CA ASP A 23 16.76 -8.55 12.34
C ASP A 23 15.27 -8.78 12.05
N GLU A 24 14.77 -8.23 10.97
CA GLU A 24 13.37 -8.39 10.53
C GLU A 24 13.07 -9.85 10.16
N MET A 25 13.96 -10.51 9.44
CA MET A 25 13.76 -11.90 9.02
C MET A 25 13.92 -12.87 10.20
N ILE A 26 14.88 -12.64 11.07
CA ILE A 26 15.04 -13.44 12.30
C ILE A 26 13.79 -13.31 13.17
N LEU A 27 13.31 -12.09 13.39
CA LEU A 27 12.12 -11.84 14.17
C LEU A 27 10.88 -12.50 13.54
N LEU A 28 10.70 -12.34 12.24
CA LEU A 28 9.58 -12.91 11.49
C LEU A 28 9.54 -14.43 11.62
N GLU A 29 10.66 -15.10 11.41
CA GLU A 29 10.74 -16.55 11.43
C GLU A 29 10.74 -17.14 12.86
N SER A 30 11.02 -16.32 13.89
CA SER A 30 10.90 -16.71 15.29
C SER A 30 9.46 -16.78 15.81
N LEU A 31 8.52 -16.16 15.10
CA LEU A 31 7.10 -16.21 15.45
C LEU A 31 6.52 -17.61 15.23
N PRO A 32 5.43 -17.99 15.96
CA PRO A 32 4.66 -19.17 15.61
C PRO A 32 4.21 -19.11 14.14
N ASP A 33 4.42 -20.20 13.40
CA ASP A 33 4.18 -20.26 11.93
C ASP A 33 5.05 -19.30 11.10
N GLY A 34 6.17 -18.83 11.65
CA GLY A 34 7.05 -17.87 11.00
C GLY A 34 7.54 -18.28 9.62
N TYR A 35 7.74 -19.59 9.39
CA TYR A 35 8.12 -20.13 8.08
C TYR A 35 7.03 -19.92 7.00
N LEU A 36 5.76 -19.83 7.39
CA LEU A 36 4.67 -19.48 6.47
C LEU A 36 4.77 -18.01 6.08
N TYR A 37 5.09 -17.15 7.02
CA TYR A 37 5.21 -15.70 6.77
C TYR A 37 6.41 -15.38 5.88
N SER A 38 7.56 -15.99 6.12
CA SER A 38 8.72 -15.80 5.25
C SER A 38 8.46 -16.33 3.84
N ASN A 39 7.77 -17.44 3.70
CA ASN A 39 7.35 -17.97 2.40
C ASN A 39 6.41 -17.00 1.65
N ILE A 40 5.42 -16.45 2.34
CA ILE A 40 4.51 -15.44 1.77
C ILE A 40 5.31 -14.21 1.33
N LEU A 41 6.19 -13.69 2.18
CA LEU A 41 7.02 -12.52 1.88
C LEU A 41 7.85 -12.71 0.61
N MET A 42 8.53 -13.85 0.49
CA MET A 42 9.35 -14.16 -0.69
C MET A 42 8.52 -14.24 -1.97
N LYS A 43 7.34 -14.86 -1.90
CA LYS A 43 6.41 -14.91 -3.04
C LYS A 43 5.91 -13.53 -3.45
N LEU A 44 5.67 -12.64 -2.49
CA LEU A 44 5.27 -11.27 -2.77
C LEU A 44 6.40 -10.46 -3.41
N TYR A 45 7.64 -10.61 -2.95
CA TYR A 45 8.80 -9.99 -3.61
C TYR A 45 8.88 -10.39 -5.08
N VAL A 46 8.81 -11.67 -5.38
CA VAL A 46 8.89 -12.16 -6.77
C VAL A 46 7.74 -11.62 -7.62
N ARG A 47 6.52 -11.59 -7.09
CA ARG A 47 5.35 -11.07 -7.82
C ARG A 47 5.39 -9.57 -8.06
N SER A 48 6.04 -8.83 -7.18
CA SER A 48 6.13 -7.37 -7.29
C SER A 48 7.18 -6.88 -8.30
N LEU A 49 8.06 -7.76 -8.78
CA LEU A 49 9.19 -7.37 -9.63
C LEU A 49 8.78 -6.65 -10.91
N ARG A 50 7.73 -7.09 -11.57
CA ARG A 50 7.24 -6.47 -12.83
C ARG A 50 6.73 -5.05 -12.62
N ASN A 51 6.18 -4.77 -11.45
CA ASN A 51 5.64 -3.47 -11.06
C ASN A 51 6.57 -2.73 -10.10
N GLU A 52 7.85 -3.05 -10.13
CA GLU A 52 8.91 -2.39 -9.37
C GLU A 52 8.63 -2.29 -7.87
N GLY A 53 7.95 -3.28 -7.31
CA GLY A 53 7.63 -3.40 -5.89
C GLY A 53 6.17 -3.17 -5.53
N LYS A 54 5.34 -2.71 -6.44
CA LYS A 54 3.89 -2.60 -6.24
C LYS A 54 3.19 -3.92 -6.59
N LEU A 55 2.33 -4.40 -5.70
CA LEU A 55 1.52 -5.60 -5.94
C LEU A 55 0.24 -5.25 -6.68
N MET A 56 0.18 -5.61 -7.97
CA MET A 56 -0.93 -5.32 -8.87
C MET A 56 -1.34 -6.54 -9.67
N VAL A 57 -2.63 -6.63 -9.97
CA VAL A 57 -3.17 -7.56 -10.96
C VAL A 57 -3.25 -6.83 -12.31
N ASN A 58 -2.55 -7.30 -13.32
CA ASN A 58 -2.58 -6.72 -14.68
C ASN A 58 -2.39 -5.19 -14.69
N ASP A 59 -1.52 -4.66 -13.84
CA ASP A 59 -1.16 -3.24 -13.73
C ASP A 59 -2.32 -2.28 -13.37
N LYS A 60 -3.49 -2.80 -12.98
CA LYS A 60 -4.69 -1.97 -12.73
C LYS A 60 -5.32 -2.15 -11.37
N ILE A 61 -5.31 -3.35 -10.83
CA ILE A 61 -6.05 -3.72 -9.63
C ILE A 61 -5.06 -4.09 -8.52
N PRO A 62 -5.07 -3.40 -7.36
CA PRO A 62 -4.27 -3.82 -6.21
C PRO A 62 -4.68 -5.21 -5.72
N TYR A 63 -3.71 -6.01 -5.25
CA TYR A 63 -4.01 -7.26 -4.58
C TYR A 63 -4.71 -7.01 -3.25
N ASN A 64 -5.75 -7.81 -2.97
CA ASN A 64 -6.32 -7.95 -1.63
C ASN A 64 -5.84 -9.25 -0.97
N ALA A 65 -6.18 -9.45 0.31
CA ALA A 65 -5.75 -10.63 1.07
C ALA A 65 -6.22 -11.95 0.44
N GLN A 66 -7.43 -11.99 -0.14
CA GLN A 66 -7.96 -13.19 -0.80
C GLN A 66 -7.18 -13.53 -2.08
N MET A 67 -6.84 -12.54 -2.87
CA MET A 67 -6.01 -12.73 -4.06
C MET A 67 -4.61 -13.20 -3.69
N ILE A 68 -4.01 -12.61 -2.65
CA ILE A 68 -2.70 -13.03 -2.14
C ILE A 68 -2.76 -14.48 -1.65
N ALA A 69 -3.80 -14.86 -0.91
CA ALA A 69 -4.00 -16.22 -0.45
C ALA A 69 -4.00 -17.22 -1.62
N THR A 70 -4.71 -16.89 -2.68
CA THR A 70 -4.79 -17.71 -3.89
C THR A 70 -3.45 -17.87 -4.58
N VAL A 71 -2.74 -16.76 -4.82
CA VAL A 71 -1.47 -16.77 -5.58
C VAL A 71 -0.29 -17.29 -4.77
N THR A 72 -0.33 -17.17 -3.45
CA THR A 72 0.71 -17.69 -2.55
C THR A 72 0.41 -19.11 -2.07
N ARG A 73 -0.81 -19.60 -2.28
CA ARG A 73 -1.27 -20.92 -1.81
C ARG A 73 -1.22 -21.06 -0.29
N HIS A 74 -1.66 -20.03 0.40
CA HIS A 74 -1.85 -19.99 1.84
C HIS A 74 -3.30 -19.68 2.19
N GLN A 75 -3.70 -19.96 3.41
CA GLN A 75 -5.03 -19.61 3.91
C GLN A 75 -5.15 -18.09 4.07
N VAL A 76 -6.33 -17.56 3.81
CA VAL A 76 -6.58 -16.10 3.88
C VAL A 76 -6.30 -15.52 5.26
N GLY A 77 -6.66 -16.24 6.33
CA GLY A 77 -6.36 -15.81 7.70
C GLY A 77 -4.86 -15.73 8.00
N THR A 78 -4.07 -16.66 7.46
CA THR A 78 -2.60 -16.62 7.54
C THR A 78 -2.03 -15.42 6.77
N VAL A 79 -2.58 -15.15 5.59
CA VAL A 79 -2.16 -13.98 4.78
C VAL A 79 -2.49 -12.67 5.47
N GLU A 80 -3.68 -12.52 6.03
CA GLU A 80 -4.08 -11.31 6.78
C GLU A 80 -3.15 -11.05 7.95
N LYS A 81 -2.82 -12.09 8.72
CA LYS A 81 -1.88 -12.01 9.83
C LYS A 81 -0.47 -11.67 9.34
N ALA A 82 -0.01 -12.30 8.25
CA ALA A 82 1.28 -12.01 7.65
C ALA A 82 1.39 -10.54 7.19
N LEU A 83 0.38 -10.02 6.51
CA LEU A 83 0.36 -8.62 6.05
C LEU A 83 0.42 -7.64 7.23
N SER A 84 -0.30 -7.91 8.31
CA SER A 84 -0.25 -7.11 9.53
C SER A 84 1.16 -7.08 10.13
N ILE A 85 1.81 -8.24 10.23
CA ILE A 85 3.18 -8.35 10.74
C ILE A 85 4.17 -7.62 9.82
N PHE A 86 4.03 -7.76 8.50
CA PHE A 86 4.89 -7.09 7.52
C PHE A 86 4.80 -5.56 7.62
N GLN A 87 3.59 -5.02 7.89
CA GLN A 87 3.41 -3.59 8.15
C GLN A 87 4.12 -3.15 9.43
N GLU A 88 3.98 -3.90 10.52
CA GLU A 88 4.65 -3.60 11.79
C GLU A 88 6.17 -3.62 11.66
N LEU A 89 6.73 -4.56 10.90
CA LEU A 89 8.15 -4.67 10.60
C LEU A 89 8.62 -3.71 9.50
N LYS A 90 7.73 -2.91 8.94
CA LYS A 90 8.01 -1.97 7.84
C LYS A 90 8.56 -2.64 6.57
N LEU A 91 8.21 -3.90 6.35
CA LEU A 91 8.57 -4.64 5.14
C LEU A 91 7.65 -4.29 3.96
N ILE A 92 6.44 -3.85 4.24
CA ILE A 92 5.47 -3.37 3.27
C ILE A 92 4.83 -2.06 3.71
N GLU A 93 4.31 -1.31 2.74
CA GLU A 93 3.39 -0.20 2.97
C GLU A 93 2.06 -0.49 2.28
N VAL A 94 0.96 -0.25 3.00
CA VAL A 94 -0.39 -0.37 2.46
C VAL A 94 -1.02 1.01 2.45
N LEU A 95 -1.41 1.46 1.26
CA LEU A 95 -2.07 2.75 1.09
C LEU A 95 -3.58 2.65 1.37
N ASP A 96 -4.25 3.79 1.53
CA ASP A 96 -5.68 3.85 1.86
C ASP A 96 -6.58 3.18 0.81
N ASN A 97 -6.15 3.13 -0.44
CA ASN A 97 -6.84 2.40 -1.52
C ASN A 97 -6.55 0.89 -1.55
N GLY A 98 -5.77 0.37 -0.60
CA GLY A 98 -5.36 -1.02 -0.52
C GLY A 98 -4.12 -1.38 -1.35
N ALA A 99 -3.49 -0.42 -2.03
CA ALA A 99 -2.25 -0.67 -2.78
C ALA A 99 -1.12 -1.07 -1.82
N ILE A 100 -0.43 -2.16 -2.16
CA ILE A 100 0.67 -2.71 -1.36
C ILE A 100 1.99 -2.48 -2.07
N TYR A 101 2.94 -1.88 -1.36
CA TYR A 101 4.31 -1.68 -1.81
C TYR A 101 5.28 -2.49 -0.96
N MET A 102 6.19 -3.21 -1.63
CA MET A 102 7.31 -3.88 -0.97
C MET A 102 8.40 -2.86 -0.67
N SER A 103 8.62 -2.53 0.62
CA SER A 103 9.44 -1.38 1.01
C SER A 103 10.90 -1.49 0.56
N ASP A 104 11.49 -2.68 0.64
CA ASP A 104 12.93 -2.90 0.38
C ASP A 104 13.24 -3.51 -1.00
N ILE A 105 12.25 -3.59 -1.87
CA ILE A 105 12.42 -4.26 -3.18
C ILE A 105 13.58 -3.71 -4.00
N GLN A 106 13.89 -2.43 -3.86
CA GLN A 106 14.97 -1.78 -4.62
C GLN A 106 16.36 -2.28 -4.26
N ASN A 107 16.51 -2.92 -3.08
CA ASN A 107 17.75 -3.61 -2.70
C ASN A 107 17.98 -4.90 -3.49
N PHE A 108 16.91 -5.46 -4.04
CA PHE A 108 16.88 -6.79 -4.65
C PHE A 108 16.79 -6.76 -6.18
N ILE A 109 16.55 -5.59 -6.77
CA ILE A 109 16.48 -5.44 -8.23
C ILE A 109 17.87 -5.03 -8.76
N GLY A 110 18.43 -5.84 -9.66
CA GLY A 110 19.68 -5.52 -10.33
C GLY A 110 19.46 -4.56 -11.50
N LYS A 111 19.78 -3.27 -11.31
CA LYS A 111 19.83 -2.27 -12.38
C LYS A 111 21.12 -1.45 -12.26
N SER A 112 21.49 -0.73 -13.33
CA SER A 112 22.72 0.03 -13.46
C SER A 112 22.85 1.30 -12.60
N SER A 113 21.76 1.76 -11.98
CA SER A 113 21.78 2.90 -11.05
C SER A 113 22.20 2.50 -9.64
N THR A 114 22.67 3.45 -8.83
CA THR A 114 23.03 3.16 -7.44
C THR A 114 21.80 2.75 -6.63
N GLU A 115 22.00 1.89 -5.63
CA GLU A 115 20.94 1.44 -4.73
C GLU A 115 20.27 2.62 -4.01
N ALA A 116 21.04 3.61 -3.58
CA ALA A 116 20.53 4.80 -2.91
C ALA A 116 19.61 5.63 -3.81
N ASP A 117 19.98 5.79 -5.09
CA ASP A 117 19.13 6.54 -6.04
C ASP A 117 17.82 5.81 -6.32
N ARG A 118 17.86 4.50 -6.47
CA ARG A 118 16.66 3.68 -6.66
C ARG A 118 15.71 3.75 -5.46
N LYS A 119 16.25 3.68 -4.24
CA LYS A 119 15.45 3.83 -3.01
C LYS A 119 14.78 5.20 -2.93
N ARG A 120 15.53 6.26 -3.24
CA ARG A 120 15.01 7.63 -3.22
C ARG A 120 13.88 7.81 -4.23
N GLU A 121 14.08 7.35 -5.46
CA GLU A 121 13.07 7.42 -6.52
C GLU A 121 11.82 6.59 -6.16
N TYR A 122 11.99 5.41 -5.61
CA TYR A 122 10.90 4.55 -5.17
C TYR A 122 10.09 5.19 -4.05
N ARG A 123 10.73 5.74 -3.02
CA ARG A 123 10.06 6.48 -1.94
C ARG A 123 9.29 7.69 -2.49
N SER A 124 9.88 8.42 -3.40
CA SER A 124 9.24 9.57 -4.05
C SER A 124 7.95 9.16 -4.79
N ARG A 125 7.95 8.03 -5.48
CA ARG A 125 6.73 7.51 -6.15
C ARG A 125 5.62 7.15 -5.16
N ILE A 126 5.95 6.50 -4.06
CA ILE A 126 4.98 6.15 -3.01
C ILE A 126 4.39 7.41 -2.39
N GLU A 127 5.22 8.39 -2.03
CA GLU A 127 4.75 9.66 -1.46
C GLU A 127 3.88 10.46 -2.44
N ALA A 128 4.21 10.47 -3.72
CA ALA A 128 3.39 11.09 -4.76
C ALA A 128 1.99 10.43 -4.86
N GLU A 129 1.92 9.11 -4.79
CA GLU A 129 0.64 8.38 -4.80
C GLU A 129 -0.18 8.66 -3.55
N LYS A 130 0.44 8.70 -2.37
CA LYS A 130 -0.22 9.09 -1.12
C LYS A 130 -0.82 10.49 -1.21
N THR A 131 -0.05 11.45 -1.73
CA THR A 131 -0.51 12.84 -1.90
C THR A 131 -1.68 12.93 -2.87
N ALA A 132 -1.64 12.19 -3.98
CA ALA A 132 -2.74 12.15 -4.95
C ALA A 132 -4.02 11.57 -4.33
N LEU A 133 -3.93 10.53 -3.50
CA LEU A 133 -5.07 9.95 -2.78
C LEU A 133 -5.67 10.93 -1.77
N LEU A 134 -4.86 11.64 -1.02
CA LEU A 134 -5.33 12.67 -0.08
C LEU A 134 -6.03 13.82 -0.80
N GLY A 135 -5.54 14.26 -1.96
CA GLY A 135 -6.18 15.25 -2.81
C GLY A 135 -7.56 14.81 -3.28
N GLN A 136 -7.70 13.59 -3.76
CA GLN A 136 -8.98 13.01 -4.18
C GLN A 136 -9.98 12.91 -3.03
N MET A 137 -9.55 12.50 -1.84
CA MET A 137 -10.39 12.42 -0.65
C MET A 137 -10.90 13.80 -0.23
N SER A 138 -10.07 14.85 -0.28
CA SER A 138 -10.47 16.20 0.09
C SER A 138 -11.47 16.80 -0.91
N GLU A 139 -11.35 16.52 -2.19
CA GLU A 139 -12.31 16.92 -3.23
C GLU A 139 -13.67 16.23 -3.03
N GLN A 140 -13.69 14.96 -2.70
CA GLN A 140 -14.92 14.23 -2.41
C GLN A 140 -15.63 14.76 -1.15
N MET A 141 -14.88 15.12 -0.11
CA MET A 141 -15.45 15.69 1.11
C MET A 141 -15.98 17.11 0.89
N SER A 142 -15.33 17.94 0.07
CA SER A 142 -15.83 19.28 -0.27
C SER A 142 -17.08 19.24 -1.17
N GLY A 143 -17.16 18.25 -2.08
CA GLY A 143 -18.33 18.01 -2.92
C GLY A 143 -19.58 17.57 -2.14
N GLN A 144 -19.43 16.89 -1.02
CA GLN A 144 -20.54 16.50 -0.15
C GLN A 144 -21.05 17.63 0.75
N LYS A 145 -20.22 18.64 1.06
CA LYS A 145 -20.65 19.78 1.88
C LYS A 145 -21.50 20.80 1.14
N THR A 146 -21.49 20.82 -0.17
CA THR A 146 -22.32 21.74 -0.98
C THR A 146 -23.74 21.25 -1.22
N GLY A 147 -24.08 20.03 -0.81
CA GLY A 147 -25.41 19.44 -0.98
C GLY A 147 -26.38 19.58 0.20
N GLN A 148 -25.96 20.15 1.33
CA GLN A 148 -26.80 20.34 2.52
C GLN A 148 -26.67 21.75 3.08
N MET A 149 -27.10 22.74 2.32
CA MET A 149 -27.64 23.97 2.88
C MET A 149 -29.16 23.89 2.76
N SER A 150 -29.82 23.18 3.66
CA SER A 150 -31.21 23.38 3.92
C SER A 150 -31.34 24.60 4.82
N ASP A 151 -32.11 25.58 4.33
CA ASP A 151 -32.61 26.71 5.09
C ASP A 151 -33.11 26.28 6.46
N ASN A 152 -32.36 26.52 7.49
CA ASN A 152 -32.84 26.64 8.85
C ASN A 152 -32.60 28.07 9.29
N SER A 153 -33.53 28.94 8.87
CA SER A 153 -33.69 30.25 9.52
C SER A 153 -34.16 30.00 10.94
N PRO A 154 -33.50 30.53 11.97
CA PRO A 154 -34.01 30.43 13.33
C PRO A 154 -35.31 31.22 13.47
N PRO A 155 -36.31 30.77 14.23
CA PRO A 155 -37.52 31.52 14.47
C PRO A 155 -37.18 32.81 15.24
N GLU A 156 -37.67 33.92 14.70
CA GLU A 156 -37.64 35.19 15.39
C GLU A 156 -38.37 35.08 16.73
N ASN A 157 -37.65 35.16 17.83
CA ASN A 157 -38.22 35.40 19.13
C ASN A 157 -38.69 36.86 19.21
N ARG A 158 -39.96 37.07 19.00
CA ARG A 158 -40.62 38.32 19.40
C ARG A 158 -40.71 38.33 20.93
N ASP A 159 -39.83 39.11 21.56
CA ASP A 159 -39.97 39.53 22.95
C ASP A 159 -41.26 40.35 23.09
N LYS A 160 -42.26 39.75 23.72
CA LYS A 160 -43.38 40.48 24.29
C LYS A 160 -42.92 41.13 25.58
N ARG A 161 -42.58 42.39 25.52
CA ARG A 161 -42.42 43.28 26.66
C ARG A 161 -43.77 43.38 27.37
N LEU A 162 -43.88 42.78 28.54
CA LEU A 162 -44.97 43.08 29.48
C LEU A 162 -44.59 44.34 30.25
N GLU A 163 -45.26 45.42 29.91
CA GLU A 163 -45.32 46.60 30.80
C GLU A 163 -46.16 46.26 32.02
N ASN A 164 -45.60 46.23 33.20
CA ASN A 164 -46.30 46.39 34.45
C ASN A 164 -46.30 47.85 34.81
N ARG A 165 -47.49 48.42 34.69
CA ARG A 165 -47.82 49.66 35.39
C ARG A 165 -48.70 49.33 36.57
N SER A 166 -48.24 49.70 37.79
CA SER A 166 -49.03 50.34 38.86
C SER A 166 -48.12 50.85 39.90
#